data_ffac5ce69685fc84082ec32ddc22acd3
#
_entry.id   ffac5ce69685fc84082ec32ddc22acd3
#
_cell.length_a   1.000
_cell.length_b   1.000
_cell.length_c   1.000
_cell.angle_alpha   90.00
_cell.angle_beta   90.00
_cell.angle_gamma   90.00
#
_symmetry.space_group_name_H-M   'P 1'
#
loop_
_entity.id
_entity.type
_entity.pdbx_description
1 polymer ?
#
loop_
_entity_poly.entity_id
_entity_poly.type
_entity_poly.pdbx_seq_one_letter_code
_entity_poly.pdbx_strand_id
1 'polypeptide(L)'
;MGMEPFKLRRFTLGRNGQFLDSDGLPSDDNSKFLRNALSCGHINVLLGSGFSAGVVPTLEGRESWFRAVEEKKLESSTNDVWESALRLLKAEYFRSVMLPLETKVPTPDQASALRSLLGLVRDRGTTTIPKRINLFTTNYDPLIERALDGHSASYNDGFVGREHPKFDSSAYSRLQYEQSLFMEYKAQVATTNVIKPHGSLTWRRDGESVMYSNPGDTLQACLSGCEDIRTLSVLDDVRGLVKNDCDDSSLGNLEGQALWLSEEEKTLLARFEEQYDSTLCIVNPTKKKFGETVLERYYYDLLRIYANELDRNNALLLVFGFSFADEHIRELTVRAARSNPKLLIFISCYKADDAGSYEDHFVDCDNVILLVPEDGLKLGLDVFARGLSCLSE
;
A
#
# COMPACT_ATOMS: atom_id res chain seq x y z
N MET A 1 -17.92 31.08 24.26
CA MET A 1 -18.44 30.37 23.10
C MET A 1 -17.40 29.34 22.73
N GLY A 2 -17.59 28.08 23.11
CA GLY A 2 -16.71 27.00 22.67
C GLY A 2 -16.95 26.80 21.18
N MET A 3 -15.92 26.96 20.36
CA MET A 3 -16.00 26.57 18.95
C MET A 3 -16.30 25.06 18.94
N GLU A 4 -17.38 24.68 18.24
CA GLU A 4 -17.57 23.25 17.96
C GLU A 4 -16.34 22.72 17.22
N PRO A 5 -15.88 21.49 17.53
CA PRO A 5 -14.76 20.90 16.84
C PRO A 5 -15.09 20.80 15.33
N PHE A 6 -14.12 21.12 14.46
CA PHE A 6 -14.23 20.94 13.03
C PHE A 6 -14.56 19.47 12.73
N LYS A 7 -15.53 19.24 11.87
CA LYS A 7 -15.91 17.89 11.43
C LYS A 7 -15.90 17.79 9.92
N LEU A 8 -15.27 16.75 9.42
CA LEU A 8 -15.28 16.42 8.00
C LEU A 8 -16.69 16.01 7.55
N ARG A 9 -17.01 16.29 6.31
CA ARG A 9 -18.22 15.79 5.67
C ARG A 9 -18.20 14.27 5.62
N ARG A 10 -19.32 13.63 5.96
CA ARG A 10 -19.44 12.17 6.01
C ARG A 10 -20.50 11.70 5.03
N PHE A 11 -20.19 10.64 4.28
CA PHE A 11 -21.13 9.87 3.49
C PHE A 11 -21.24 8.47 4.09
N THR A 12 -22.47 8.06 4.43
CA THR A 12 -22.71 6.75 5.02
C THR A 12 -22.90 5.71 3.91
N LEU A 13 -22.21 4.57 4.03
CA LEU A 13 -22.38 3.40 3.17
C LEU A 13 -23.08 2.28 3.93
N GLY A 14 -24.20 1.79 3.36
CA GLY A 14 -24.88 0.60 3.83
C GLY A 14 -24.23 -0.70 3.36
N ARG A 15 -24.68 -1.82 3.88
CA ARG A 15 -24.18 -3.17 3.59
C ARG A 15 -24.12 -3.50 2.10
N ASN A 16 -25.05 -2.98 1.30
CA ASN A 16 -25.13 -3.24 -0.15
C ASN A 16 -24.23 -2.30 -0.98
N GLY A 17 -23.42 -1.44 -0.36
CA GLY A 17 -22.60 -0.44 -1.05
C GLY A 17 -23.39 0.79 -1.49
N GLN A 18 -24.67 0.92 -1.13
CA GLN A 18 -25.49 2.10 -1.41
C GLN A 18 -25.16 3.21 -0.41
N PHE A 19 -25.15 4.45 -0.89
CA PHE A 19 -25.07 5.61 -0.01
C PHE A 19 -26.40 5.82 0.70
N LEU A 20 -26.33 6.16 1.98
CA LEU A 20 -27.47 6.41 2.84
C LEU A 20 -27.52 7.89 3.23
N ASP A 21 -28.72 8.41 3.45
CA ASP A 21 -28.97 9.73 4.05
C ASP A 21 -28.94 9.66 5.59
N SER A 22 -29.29 10.78 6.26
CA SER A 22 -29.33 10.86 7.73
C SER A 22 -30.38 9.93 8.36
N ASP A 23 -31.36 9.49 7.61
CA ASP A 23 -32.47 8.64 8.06
C ASP A 23 -32.19 7.15 7.74
N GLY A 24 -31.01 6.84 7.19
CA GLY A 24 -30.61 5.49 6.79
C GLY A 24 -31.29 5.00 5.49
N LEU A 25 -31.84 5.90 4.70
CA LEU A 25 -32.46 5.56 3.41
C LEU A 25 -31.47 5.78 2.26
N PRO A 26 -31.64 5.07 1.13
CA PRO A 26 -30.77 5.25 -0.03
C PRO A 26 -30.70 6.71 -0.49
N SER A 27 -29.49 7.27 -0.60
CA SER A 27 -29.25 8.66 -1.01
C SER A 27 -28.75 8.74 -2.44
N ASP A 28 -29.64 9.20 -3.35
CA ASP A 28 -29.25 9.45 -4.73
C ASP A 28 -28.29 10.65 -4.87
N ASP A 29 -28.34 11.63 -3.97
CA ASP A 29 -27.55 12.85 -4.07
C ASP A 29 -26.06 12.58 -3.82
N ASN A 30 -25.74 11.79 -2.80
CA ASN A 30 -24.35 11.38 -2.52
C ASN A 30 -23.80 10.50 -3.64
N SER A 31 -24.59 9.59 -4.17
CA SER A 31 -24.23 8.74 -5.33
C SER A 31 -23.96 9.60 -6.57
N LYS A 32 -24.83 10.54 -6.90
CA LYS A 32 -24.66 11.47 -8.02
C LYS A 32 -23.44 12.36 -7.85
N PHE A 33 -23.21 12.87 -6.64
CA PHE A 33 -22.05 13.71 -6.35
C PHE A 33 -20.75 12.96 -6.65
N LEU A 34 -20.58 11.74 -6.11
CA LEU A 34 -19.38 10.95 -6.34
C LEU A 34 -19.27 10.49 -7.81
N ARG A 35 -20.37 10.10 -8.44
CA ARG A 35 -20.40 9.73 -9.86
C ARG A 35 -19.95 10.90 -10.76
N ASN A 36 -20.40 12.11 -10.50
CA ASN A 36 -19.97 13.30 -11.22
C ASN A 36 -18.48 13.59 -11.02
N ALA A 37 -17.99 13.48 -9.78
CA ALA A 37 -16.56 13.65 -9.49
C ALA A 37 -15.71 12.61 -10.24
N LEU A 38 -16.13 11.35 -10.26
CA LEU A 38 -15.44 10.26 -10.96
C LEU A 38 -15.47 10.42 -12.48
N SER A 39 -16.54 10.96 -13.05
CA SER A 39 -16.67 11.12 -14.52
C SER A 39 -15.76 12.20 -15.09
N CYS A 40 -15.48 13.26 -14.34
CA CYS A 40 -14.68 14.42 -14.80
C CYS A 40 -13.36 14.60 -14.06
N GLY A 41 -13.00 13.71 -13.13
CA GLY A 41 -11.77 13.80 -12.34
C GLY A 41 -10.61 12.96 -12.86
N HIS A 42 -9.37 13.39 -12.54
CA HIS A 42 -8.18 12.53 -12.62
C HIS A 42 -8.21 11.58 -11.43
N ILE A 43 -8.49 10.30 -11.68
CA ILE A 43 -8.68 9.34 -10.59
C ILE A 43 -7.34 8.83 -10.09
N ASN A 44 -7.08 9.09 -8.83
CA ASN A 44 -6.00 8.51 -8.04
C ASN A 44 -6.62 7.66 -6.93
N VAL A 45 -6.02 6.52 -6.65
CA VAL A 45 -6.43 5.59 -5.59
C VAL A 45 -5.24 5.33 -4.70
N LEU A 46 -5.42 5.44 -3.40
CA LEU A 46 -4.40 5.08 -2.41
C LEU A 46 -4.89 3.83 -1.65
N LEU A 47 -4.22 2.72 -1.86
CA LEU A 47 -4.50 1.45 -1.19
C LEU A 47 -3.45 1.19 -0.11
N GLY A 48 -3.89 1.00 1.11
CA GLY A 48 -3.04 0.61 2.23
C GLY A 48 -3.09 -0.89 2.52
N SER A 49 -2.57 -1.26 3.70
CA SER A 49 -2.54 -2.64 4.19
C SER A 49 -3.93 -3.29 4.29
N GLY A 50 -4.98 -2.49 4.48
CA GLY A 50 -6.36 -2.96 4.48
C GLY A 50 -6.82 -3.60 3.16
N PHE A 51 -6.19 -3.26 2.02
CA PHE A 51 -6.46 -3.93 0.76
C PHE A 51 -5.95 -5.38 0.75
N SER A 52 -4.80 -5.64 1.36
CA SER A 52 -4.18 -6.97 1.45
C SER A 52 -4.62 -7.74 2.70
N ALA A 53 -5.41 -7.14 3.58
CA ALA A 53 -5.91 -7.78 4.80
C ALA A 53 -6.68 -9.08 4.48
N GLY A 54 -6.48 -10.09 5.31
CA GLY A 54 -7.04 -11.44 5.09
C GLY A 54 -6.17 -12.35 4.21
N VAL A 55 -5.24 -11.81 3.41
CA VAL A 55 -4.23 -12.58 2.67
C VAL A 55 -2.86 -12.39 3.28
N VAL A 56 -2.51 -11.15 3.61
CA VAL A 56 -1.27 -10.75 4.25
C VAL A 56 -1.58 -10.30 5.68
N PRO A 57 -0.88 -10.83 6.70
CA PRO A 57 -1.00 -10.30 8.05
C PRO A 57 -0.63 -8.81 8.07
N THR A 58 -1.41 -8.01 8.76
CA THR A 58 -1.09 -6.59 8.94
C THR A 58 0.20 -6.43 9.74
N LEU A 59 0.94 -5.34 9.48
CA LEU A 59 2.18 -5.02 10.21
C LEU A 59 1.93 -4.56 11.66
N GLU A 60 0.66 -4.34 12.03
CA GLU A 60 0.27 -3.92 13.38
C GLU A 60 1.02 -4.73 14.45
N GLY A 61 1.68 -4.02 15.35
CA GLY A 61 2.54 -4.59 16.37
C GLY A 61 3.98 -4.81 15.95
N ARG A 62 4.26 -5.33 14.74
CA ARG A 62 5.66 -5.57 14.31
C ARG A 62 6.47 -4.29 14.12
N GLU A 63 5.86 -3.21 13.67
CA GLU A 63 6.55 -1.90 13.56
C GLU A 63 7.00 -1.40 14.93
N SER A 64 6.20 -1.61 15.98
CA SER A 64 6.57 -1.27 17.35
C SER A 64 7.78 -2.08 17.84
N TRP A 65 7.85 -3.38 17.49
CA TRP A 65 8.99 -4.25 17.82
C TRP A 65 10.27 -3.79 17.11
N PHE A 66 10.22 -3.53 15.81
CA PHE A 66 11.38 -3.02 15.09
C PHE A 66 11.88 -1.70 15.67
N ARG A 67 10.96 -0.78 15.97
CA ARG A 67 11.30 0.52 16.55
C ARG A 67 11.95 0.37 17.92
N ALA A 68 11.35 -0.42 18.80
CA ALA A 68 11.85 -0.62 20.14
C ALA A 68 13.25 -1.27 20.17
N VAL A 69 13.49 -2.26 19.29
CA VAL A 69 14.81 -2.90 19.17
C VAL A 69 15.84 -1.92 18.62
N GLU A 70 15.50 -1.06 17.66
CA GLU A 70 16.40 -0.02 17.16
C GLU A 70 16.73 1.04 18.23
N GLU A 71 15.75 1.45 19.02
CA GLU A 71 15.96 2.37 20.15
C GLU A 71 16.90 1.74 21.18
N LYS A 72 16.67 0.48 21.58
CA LYS A 72 17.55 -0.26 22.48
C LYS A 72 18.98 -0.43 21.90
N LYS A 73 19.11 -0.68 20.60
CA LYS A 73 20.41 -0.76 19.91
C LYS A 73 21.19 0.56 20.00
N LEU A 74 20.51 1.70 19.98
CA LEU A 74 21.16 3.02 20.07
C LEU A 74 21.56 3.39 21.51
N GLU A 75 20.80 2.91 22.51
CA GLU A 75 20.99 3.25 23.93
C GLU A 75 21.98 2.34 24.65
N SER A 76 22.19 1.12 24.14
CA SER A 76 22.90 0.07 24.84
C SER A 76 24.38 0.01 24.48
N SER A 77 25.23 -0.29 25.50
CA SER A 77 26.63 -0.68 25.32
C SER A 77 26.78 -2.12 24.74
N THR A 78 25.70 -2.93 24.76
CA THR A 78 25.64 -4.30 24.23
C THR A 78 25.02 -4.31 22.83
N ASN A 79 25.58 -3.52 21.92
CA ASN A 79 25.07 -3.33 20.56
C ASN A 79 24.91 -4.65 19.77
N ASP A 80 25.83 -5.62 19.96
CA ASP A 80 25.84 -6.90 19.24
C ASP A 80 24.62 -7.79 19.54
N VAL A 81 24.07 -7.72 20.78
CA VAL A 81 22.88 -8.49 21.16
C VAL A 81 21.66 -7.94 20.48
N TRP A 82 21.48 -6.62 20.50
CA TRP A 82 20.34 -5.95 19.86
C TRP A 82 20.42 -6.00 18.33
N GLU A 83 21.63 -6.08 17.78
CA GLU A 83 21.84 -6.38 16.36
C GLU A 83 21.35 -7.78 16.00
N SER A 84 21.69 -8.79 16.83
CA SER A 84 21.19 -10.15 16.68
C SER A 84 19.67 -10.23 16.83
N ALA A 85 19.08 -9.48 17.79
CA ALA A 85 17.66 -9.36 17.97
C ALA A 85 16.95 -8.76 16.73
N LEU A 86 17.53 -7.72 16.11
CA LEU A 86 17.03 -7.13 14.88
C LEU A 86 17.05 -8.13 13.71
N ARG A 87 18.13 -8.91 13.59
CA ARG A 87 18.24 -9.99 12.59
C ARG A 87 17.20 -11.07 12.78
N LEU A 88 16.92 -11.46 14.04
CA LEU A 88 15.84 -12.40 14.38
C LEU A 88 14.48 -11.87 13.95
N LEU A 89 14.17 -10.60 14.23
CA LEU A 89 12.91 -9.98 13.79
C LEU A 89 12.78 -9.93 12.27
N LYS A 90 13.87 -9.56 11.56
CA LYS A 90 13.89 -9.56 10.07
C LYS A 90 13.65 -10.95 9.52
N ALA A 91 14.34 -11.96 10.05
CA ALA A 91 14.22 -13.35 9.61
C ALA A 91 12.83 -13.94 9.91
N GLU A 92 12.27 -13.66 11.10
CA GLU A 92 10.91 -14.06 11.45
C GLU A 92 9.90 -13.43 10.49
N TYR A 93 10.00 -12.12 10.29
CA TYR A 93 9.12 -11.38 9.37
C TYR A 93 9.19 -11.92 7.95
N PHE A 94 10.39 -12.14 7.43
CA PHE A 94 10.60 -12.74 6.13
C PHE A 94 9.94 -14.12 6.03
N ARG A 95 10.22 -15.01 7.00
CA ARG A 95 9.72 -16.39 7.00
C ARG A 95 8.20 -16.47 7.15
N SER A 96 7.62 -15.65 8.04
CA SER A 96 6.20 -15.75 8.40
C SER A 96 5.26 -14.90 7.54
N VAL A 97 5.75 -13.82 6.95
CA VAL A 97 4.92 -12.87 6.20
C VAL A 97 5.30 -12.84 4.71
N MET A 98 6.59 -12.65 4.39
CA MET A 98 7.01 -12.45 3.00
C MET A 98 7.06 -13.75 2.20
N LEU A 99 7.69 -14.78 2.75
CA LEU A 99 7.87 -16.06 2.06
C LEU A 99 6.55 -16.71 1.61
N PRO A 100 5.46 -16.70 2.41
CA PRO A 100 4.17 -17.22 1.97
C PRO A 100 3.56 -16.46 0.77
N LEU A 101 3.99 -15.21 0.48
CA LEU A 101 3.49 -14.42 -0.65
C LEU A 101 3.90 -14.99 -2.01
N GLU A 102 4.87 -15.89 -2.05
CA GLU A 102 5.23 -16.63 -3.26
C GLU A 102 4.00 -17.27 -3.94
N THR A 103 3.12 -17.87 -3.15
CA THR A 103 1.96 -18.66 -3.63
C THR A 103 0.61 -18.01 -3.37
N LYS A 104 0.56 -16.88 -2.64
CA LYS A 104 -0.71 -16.21 -2.34
C LYS A 104 -1.34 -15.64 -3.59
N VAL A 105 -2.66 -15.83 -3.69
CA VAL A 105 -3.47 -15.29 -4.78
C VAL A 105 -4.43 -14.22 -4.24
N PRO A 106 -4.83 -13.24 -5.07
CA PRO A 106 -5.81 -12.24 -4.66
C PRO A 106 -7.17 -12.90 -4.36
N THR A 107 -7.89 -12.33 -3.41
CA THR A 107 -9.27 -12.74 -3.11
C THR A 107 -10.24 -12.29 -4.23
N PRO A 108 -11.42 -12.91 -4.33
CA PRO A 108 -12.47 -12.45 -5.25
C PRO A 108 -12.84 -10.98 -5.04
N ASP A 109 -12.83 -10.49 -3.79
CA ASP A 109 -13.17 -9.09 -3.47
C ASP A 109 -12.08 -8.12 -3.96
N GLN A 110 -10.79 -8.48 -3.82
CA GLN A 110 -9.67 -7.69 -4.37
C GLN A 110 -9.78 -7.59 -5.89
N ALA A 111 -10.03 -8.71 -6.55
CA ALA A 111 -10.22 -8.74 -8.00
C ALA A 111 -11.46 -7.94 -8.44
N SER A 112 -12.55 -8.02 -7.68
CA SER A 112 -13.79 -7.27 -7.94
C SER A 112 -13.59 -5.77 -7.77
N ALA A 113 -12.92 -5.33 -6.69
CA ALA A 113 -12.63 -3.92 -6.43
C ALA A 113 -11.81 -3.29 -7.56
N LEU A 114 -10.74 -3.96 -8.01
CA LEU A 114 -9.91 -3.48 -9.11
C LEU A 114 -10.66 -3.44 -10.45
N ARG A 115 -11.52 -4.43 -10.71
CA ARG A 115 -12.38 -4.43 -11.90
C ARG A 115 -13.36 -3.26 -11.90
N SER A 116 -14.00 -2.98 -10.76
CA SER A 116 -14.92 -1.86 -10.61
C SER A 116 -14.20 -0.52 -10.81
N LEU A 117 -13.00 -0.36 -10.23
CA LEU A 117 -12.17 0.83 -10.46
C LEU A 117 -11.85 1.03 -11.94
N LEU A 118 -11.45 -0.01 -12.66
CA LEU A 118 -11.20 0.07 -14.10
C LEU A 118 -12.45 0.41 -14.90
N GLY A 119 -13.61 -0.10 -14.49
CA GLY A 119 -14.91 0.24 -15.07
C GLY A 119 -15.18 1.73 -15.08
N LEU A 120 -14.83 2.43 -14.00
CA LEU A 120 -15.03 3.88 -13.86
C LEU A 120 -14.36 4.73 -14.95
N VAL A 121 -13.28 4.26 -15.58
CA VAL A 121 -12.57 5.00 -16.63
C VAL A 121 -12.74 4.39 -18.01
N ARG A 122 -13.03 3.09 -18.11
CA ARG A 122 -13.19 2.39 -19.39
C ARG A 122 -14.31 3.01 -20.23
N ASP A 123 -15.42 3.27 -19.60
CA ASP A 123 -16.65 3.69 -20.28
C ASP A 123 -16.81 5.21 -20.39
N ARG A 124 -15.76 5.97 -20.04
CA ARG A 124 -15.76 7.43 -20.21
C ARG A 124 -15.90 7.81 -21.69
N GLY A 125 -16.90 8.61 -21.98
CA GLY A 125 -17.14 9.15 -23.32
C GLY A 125 -16.26 10.35 -23.69
N THR A 126 -15.61 10.99 -22.70
CA THR A 126 -14.76 12.18 -22.95
C THR A 126 -13.35 11.82 -23.35
N THR A 127 -12.79 12.56 -24.31
CA THR A 127 -11.38 12.44 -24.74
C THR A 127 -10.48 13.43 -24.02
N THR A 128 -11.04 14.35 -23.23
CA THR A 128 -10.30 15.42 -22.55
C THR A 128 -9.50 14.92 -21.37
N ILE A 129 -10.01 13.89 -20.67
CA ILE A 129 -9.37 13.30 -19.50
C ILE A 129 -8.90 11.89 -19.88
N PRO A 130 -7.64 11.55 -19.65
CA PRO A 130 -7.14 10.23 -19.97
C PRO A 130 -7.94 9.09 -19.29
N LYS A 131 -8.16 7.99 -20.01
CA LYS A 131 -8.71 6.74 -19.47
C LYS A 131 -7.65 6.02 -18.64
N ARG A 132 -7.25 6.64 -17.52
CA ARG A 132 -6.17 6.17 -16.66
C ARG A 132 -6.55 6.32 -15.20
N ILE A 133 -6.19 5.31 -14.40
CA ILE A 133 -6.20 5.35 -12.96
C ILE A 133 -4.74 5.26 -12.49
N ASN A 134 -4.35 6.14 -11.54
CA ASN A 134 -3.10 5.97 -10.80
C ASN A 134 -3.43 5.28 -9.47
N LEU A 135 -2.92 4.08 -9.28
CA LEU A 135 -3.09 3.30 -8.09
C LEU A 135 -1.79 3.33 -7.30
N PHE A 136 -1.79 4.07 -6.21
CA PHE A 136 -0.68 4.19 -5.28
C PHE A 136 -0.86 3.20 -4.14
N THR A 137 0.21 2.53 -3.73
CA THR A 137 0.19 1.65 -2.57
C THR A 137 1.54 1.57 -1.90
N THR A 138 1.53 1.52 -0.58
CA THR A 138 2.71 1.22 0.24
C THR A 138 2.91 -0.29 0.43
N ASN A 139 1.98 -1.11 -0.06
CA ASN A 139 2.07 -2.56 0.02
C ASN A 139 3.10 -3.08 -0.98
N TYR A 140 4.04 -3.87 -0.50
CA TYR A 140 5.07 -4.52 -1.33
C TYR A 140 4.63 -5.87 -1.91
N ASP A 141 3.47 -6.42 -1.49
CA ASP A 141 2.93 -7.69 -2.00
C ASP A 141 2.47 -7.57 -3.48
N PRO A 142 2.46 -8.67 -4.25
CA PRO A 142 2.11 -8.68 -5.66
C PRO A 142 0.61 -8.91 -5.93
N LEU A 143 -0.27 -8.72 -4.95
CA LEU A 143 -1.69 -9.08 -5.07
C LEU A 143 -2.44 -8.20 -6.09
N ILE A 144 -2.05 -6.93 -6.21
CA ILE A 144 -2.65 -6.00 -7.17
C ILE A 144 -2.33 -6.45 -8.60
N GLU A 145 -1.05 -6.69 -8.88
CA GLU A 145 -0.57 -7.11 -10.20
C GLU A 145 -1.20 -8.47 -10.59
N ARG A 146 -1.22 -9.43 -9.66
CA ARG A 146 -1.86 -10.74 -9.87
C ARG A 146 -3.36 -10.64 -10.15
N ALA A 147 -4.05 -9.71 -9.49
CA ALA A 147 -5.47 -9.48 -9.74
C ALA A 147 -5.72 -8.83 -11.11
N LEU A 148 -4.86 -7.90 -11.53
CA LEU A 148 -4.94 -7.25 -12.84
C LEU A 148 -4.62 -8.25 -13.96
N ASP A 149 -3.60 -9.08 -13.82
CA ASP A 149 -3.26 -10.17 -14.75
C ASP A 149 -4.43 -11.16 -14.92
N GLY A 150 -5.06 -11.54 -13.82
CA GLY A 150 -6.22 -12.45 -13.83
C GLY A 150 -7.43 -11.93 -14.62
N HIS A 151 -7.47 -10.64 -14.90
CA HIS A 151 -8.54 -9.99 -15.68
C HIS A 151 -8.10 -9.53 -17.05
N SER A 152 -6.87 -9.85 -17.47
CA SER A 152 -6.28 -9.36 -18.74
C SER A 152 -6.39 -7.82 -18.85
N ALA A 153 -6.29 -7.13 -17.71
CA ALA A 153 -6.38 -5.69 -17.67
C ALA A 153 -5.06 -5.05 -18.12
N SER A 154 -5.14 -3.98 -18.90
CA SER A 154 -3.94 -3.21 -19.24
C SER A 154 -3.49 -2.43 -17.99
N TYR A 155 -2.26 -2.72 -17.53
CA TYR A 155 -1.64 -1.95 -16.45
C TYR A 155 -0.18 -1.63 -16.76
N ASN A 156 0.37 -0.68 -16.02
CA ASN A 156 1.73 -0.21 -16.13
C ASN A 156 2.32 -0.13 -14.72
N ASP A 157 3.31 -0.95 -14.45
CA ASP A 157 4.02 -1.05 -13.18
C ASP A 157 5.37 -0.30 -13.17
N GLY A 158 5.63 0.48 -14.22
CA GLY A 158 6.86 1.25 -14.38
C GLY A 158 7.99 0.49 -15.04
N PHE A 159 7.83 -0.79 -15.38
CA PHE A 159 8.87 -1.57 -16.07
C PHE A 159 8.81 -1.42 -17.58
N VAL A 160 9.98 -1.31 -18.21
CA VAL A 160 10.16 -1.16 -19.65
C VAL A 160 11.14 -2.21 -20.15
N GLY A 161 10.78 -2.85 -21.24
CA GLY A 161 11.52 -3.98 -21.83
C GLY A 161 10.76 -5.30 -21.66
N ARG A 162 11.26 -6.38 -22.23
CA ARG A 162 10.64 -7.72 -22.15
C ARG A 162 11.57 -8.77 -21.57
N GLU A 163 12.80 -8.85 -22.08
CA GLU A 163 13.78 -9.85 -21.59
C GLU A 163 14.43 -9.42 -20.28
N HIS A 164 14.76 -8.13 -20.17
CA HIS A 164 15.36 -7.52 -18.99
C HIS A 164 14.59 -6.24 -18.64
N PRO A 165 13.36 -6.34 -18.10
CA PRO A 165 12.56 -5.17 -17.79
C PRO A 165 13.22 -4.33 -16.72
N LYS A 166 13.49 -3.05 -17.03
CA LYS A 166 14.07 -2.08 -16.09
C LYS A 166 13.04 -1.07 -15.66
N PHE A 167 13.10 -0.68 -14.40
CA PHE A 167 12.21 0.33 -13.87
C PHE A 167 12.55 1.71 -14.43
N ASP A 168 11.53 2.38 -14.93
CA ASP A 168 11.59 3.73 -15.47
C ASP A 168 10.30 4.48 -15.10
N SER A 169 10.41 5.40 -14.15
CA SER A 169 9.26 6.18 -13.66
C SER A 169 8.58 7.00 -14.77
N SER A 170 9.30 7.31 -15.87
CA SER A 170 8.73 7.99 -17.03
C SER A 170 7.66 7.16 -17.74
N ALA A 171 7.67 5.84 -17.57
CA ALA A 171 6.67 4.94 -18.14
C ALA A 171 5.25 5.29 -17.69
N TYR A 172 5.08 5.81 -16.47
CA TYR A 172 3.75 6.18 -15.94
C TYR A 172 3.06 7.32 -16.70
N SER A 173 3.80 8.07 -17.52
CA SER A 173 3.23 9.10 -18.40
C SER A 173 2.66 8.57 -19.71
N ARG A 174 2.94 7.31 -20.07
CA ARG A 174 2.54 6.71 -21.35
C ARG A 174 1.04 6.45 -21.39
N LEU A 175 0.46 6.63 -22.58
CA LEU A 175 -0.93 6.30 -22.88
C LEU A 175 -0.96 5.26 -23.98
N GLN A 176 -1.87 4.31 -23.89
CA GLN A 176 -2.06 3.26 -24.88
C GLN A 176 -3.29 3.56 -25.75
N TYR A 177 -3.16 3.27 -27.05
CA TYR A 177 -4.24 3.46 -28.02
C TYR A 177 -4.40 2.22 -28.88
N GLU A 178 -5.64 1.85 -29.13
CA GLU A 178 -6.02 0.87 -30.12
C GLU A 178 -6.55 1.57 -31.37
N GLN A 179 -6.16 1.09 -32.53
CA GLN A 179 -6.68 1.58 -33.80
C GLN A 179 -7.81 0.65 -34.23
N SER A 180 -8.94 1.23 -34.65
CA SER A 180 -10.02 0.45 -35.24
C SER A 180 -9.54 -0.26 -36.50
N LEU A 181 -9.93 -1.54 -36.66
CA LEU A 181 -9.64 -2.31 -37.87
C LEU A 181 -10.44 -1.84 -39.10
N PHE A 182 -11.56 -1.13 -38.86
CA PHE A 182 -12.54 -0.78 -39.90
C PHE A 182 -12.69 0.73 -40.09
N MET A 183 -12.17 1.53 -39.20
CA MET A 183 -12.28 3.00 -39.24
C MET A 183 -10.98 3.65 -38.83
N GLU A 184 -10.67 4.82 -39.40
CA GLU A 184 -9.45 5.60 -39.12
C GLU A 184 -9.51 6.37 -37.80
N TYR A 185 -10.02 5.77 -36.75
CA TYR A 185 -9.97 6.41 -35.42
C TYR A 185 -9.20 5.58 -34.40
N LYS A 186 -8.62 6.26 -33.42
CA LYS A 186 -7.89 5.66 -32.31
C LYS A 186 -8.70 5.83 -31.03
N ALA A 187 -8.89 4.73 -30.31
CA ALA A 187 -9.48 4.73 -29.00
C ALA A 187 -8.41 4.55 -27.92
N GLN A 188 -8.47 5.35 -26.87
CA GLN A 188 -7.56 5.15 -25.73
C GLN A 188 -7.98 3.92 -24.94
N VAL A 189 -7.02 3.02 -24.68
CA VAL A 189 -7.18 1.87 -23.80
C VAL A 189 -7.19 2.32 -22.34
N ALA A 190 -8.17 1.85 -21.59
CA ALA A 190 -8.20 2.09 -20.14
C ALA A 190 -7.01 1.39 -19.47
N THR A 191 -6.21 2.14 -18.73
CA THR A 191 -4.96 1.65 -18.16
C THR A 191 -4.87 2.00 -16.67
N THR A 192 -4.35 1.08 -15.87
CA THR A 192 -4.00 1.32 -14.47
C THR A 192 -2.49 1.47 -14.32
N ASN A 193 -2.02 2.59 -13.79
CA ASN A 193 -0.66 2.71 -13.28
C ASN A 193 -0.61 2.12 -11.87
N VAL A 194 0.23 1.13 -11.63
CA VAL A 194 0.49 0.56 -10.31
C VAL A 194 1.79 1.17 -9.78
N ILE A 195 1.67 2.03 -8.78
CA ILE A 195 2.76 2.87 -8.29
C ILE A 195 3.05 2.51 -6.84
N LYS A 196 4.25 1.96 -6.58
CA LYS A 196 4.65 1.42 -5.28
C LYS A 196 5.84 2.21 -4.69
N PRO A 197 5.58 3.32 -3.99
CA PRO A 197 6.67 4.12 -3.41
C PRO A 197 7.56 3.32 -2.45
N HIS A 198 7.01 2.36 -1.72
CA HIS A 198 7.77 1.51 -0.78
C HIS A 198 8.44 0.29 -1.44
N GLY A 199 8.47 0.26 -2.78
CA GLY A 199 9.02 -0.88 -3.50
C GLY A 199 8.09 -2.08 -3.56
N SER A 200 8.57 -3.20 -4.06
CA SER A 200 7.78 -4.41 -4.28
C SER A 200 8.64 -5.67 -4.22
N LEU A 201 8.01 -6.80 -3.90
CA LEU A 201 8.63 -8.13 -4.08
C LEU A 201 8.91 -8.48 -5.54
N THR A 202 8.33 -7.73 -6.48
CA THR A 202 8.64 -7.85 -7.93
C THR A 202 9.89 -7.05 -8.33
N TRP A 203 10.51 -6.33 -7.38
CA TRP A 203 11.64 -5.46 -7.63
C TRP A 203 12.94 -6.10 -7.12
N ARG A 204 13.91 -6.23 -7.99
CA ARG A 204 15.24 -6.74 -7.66
C ARG A 204 16.29 -5.70 -8.02
N ARG A 205 17.26 -5.51 -7.12
CA ARG A 205 18.40 -4.62 -7.38
C ARG A 205 19.32 -5.22 -8.46
N ASP A 206 19.74 -4.37 -9.41
CA ASP A 206 20.76 -4.68 -10.41
C ASP A 206 21.70 -3.46 -10.54
N GLY A 207 22.75 -3.43 -9.74
CA GLY A 207 23.64 -2.28 -9.60
C GLY A 207 22.87 -1.03 -9.15
N GLU A 208 22.88 0.02 -9.97
CA GLU A 208 22.14 1.27 -9.74
C GLU A 208 20.73 1.27 -10.34
N SER A 209 20.25 0.14 -10.83
CA SER A 209 18.93 -0.02 -11.46
C SER A 209 18.05 -0.95 -10.65
N VAL A 210 16.75 -0.89 -10.89
CA VAL A 210 15.79 -1.87 -10.43
C VAL A 210 15.27 -2.63 -11.63
N MET A 211 15.30 -3.96 -11.54
CA MET A 211 14.78 -4.87 -12.55
C MET A 211 13.53 -5.57 -12.03
N TYR A 212 12.63 -5.92 -12.95
CA TYR A 212 11.52 -6.81 -12.63
C TYR A 212 12.04 -8.22 -12.34
N SER A 213 11.53 -8.81 -11.29
CA SER A 213 11.77 -10.21 -10.93
C SER A 213 10.46 -10.85 -10.49
N ASN A 214 10.30 -12.14 -10.75
CA ASN A 214 9.19 -12.88 -10.17
C ASN A 214 9.32 -12.88 -8.63
N PRO A 215 8.26 -12.69 -7.85
CA PRO A 215 8.33 -12.71 -6.38
C PRO A 215 8.98 -13.96 -5.81
N GLY A 216 8.70 -15.14 -6.38
CA GLY A 216 9.34 -16.39 -5.98
C GLY A 216 10.86 -16.34 -6.17
N ASP A 217 11.35 -15.88 -7.32
CA ASP A 217 12.77 -15.78 -7.61
C ASP A 217 13.47 -14.77 -6.66
N THR A 218 12.80 -13.65 -6.36
CA THR A 218 13.30 -12.66 -5.42
C THR A 218 13.42 -13.24 -4.01
N LEU A 219 12.39 -13.92 -3.54
CA LEU A 219 12.39 -14.54 -2.20
C LEU A 219 13.40 -15.70 -2.09
N GLN A 220 13.57 -16.50 -3.15
CA GLN A 220 14.60 -17.55 -3.20
C GLN A 220 16.01 -16.94 -3.22
N ALA A 221 16.23 -15.84 -3.91
CA ALA A 221 17.53 -15.14 -3.91
C ALA A 221 17.92 -14.65 -2.50
N CYS A 222 16.95 -14.19 -1.69
CA CYS A 222 17.19 -13.84 -0.28
C CYS A 222 17.63 -15.03 0.57
N LEU A 223 17.29 -16.25 0.19
CA LEU A 223 17.65 -17.48 0.89
C LEU A 223 18.93 -18.14 0.36
N SER A 224 19.56 -17.55 -0.66
CA SER A 224 20.75 -18.16 -1.27
C SER A 224 21.90 -18.33 -0.28
N GLY A 225 22.27 -19.59 0.01
CA GLY A 225 23.29 -19.96 0.99
C GLY A 225 22.88 -19.75 2.45
N CYS A 226 21.59 -19.54 2.73
CA CYS A 226 21.00 -19.43 4.06
C CYS A 226 19.58 -20.09 4.12
N GLU A 227 19.41 -21.16 3.39
CA GLU A 227 18.13 -21.89 3.27
C GLU A 227 17.60 -22.38 4.64
N ASP A 228 18.50 -22.63 5.59
CA ASP A 228 18.18 -23.09 6.96
C ASP A 228 17.34 -22.06 7.76
N ILE A 229 17.26 -20.82 7.31
CA ILE A 229 16.32 -19.81 7.87
C ILE A 229 14.86 -20.34 7.85
N ARG A 230 14.50 -21.18 6.88
CA ARG A 230 13.15 -21.76 6.80
C ARG A 230 12.80 -22.63 7.99
N THR A 231 13.79 -23.34 8.55
CA THR A 231 13.61 -24.35 9.61
C THR A 231 14.25 -23.94 10.93
N LEU A 232 14.80 -22.74 11.03
CA LEU A 232 15.48 -22.24 12.23
C LEU A 232 14.46 -22.12 13.39
N SER A 233 14.61 -22.96 14.41
CA SER A 233 13.63 -23.15 15.50
C SER A 233 13.41 -21.88 16.35
N VAL A 234 14.46 -21.12 16.63
CA VAL A 234 14.37 -19.88 17.43
C VAL A 234 13.37 -18.87 16.82
N LEU A 235 13.16 -18.91 15.50
CA LEU A 235 12.19 -18.03 14.85
C LEU A 235 10.72 -18.39 15.21
N ASP A 236 10.43 -19.61 15.67
CA ASP A 236 9.10 -19.95 16.16
C ASP A 236 8.82 -19.33 17.52
N ASP A 237 9.84 -19.26 18.37
CA ASP A 237 9.78 -18.56 19.66
C ASP A 237 9.60 -17.06 19.45
N VAL A 238 10.40 -16.45 18.57
CA VAL A 238 10.26 -15.03 18.17
C VAL A 238 8.87 -14.75 17.61
N ARG A 239 8.34 -15.64 16.76
CA ARG A 239 6.97 -15.53 16.24
C ARG A 239 5.91 -15.54 17.35
N GLY A 240 6.15 -16.31 18.41
CA GLY A 240 5.31 -16.30 19.60
C GLY A 240 5.32 -14.95 20.31
N LEU A 241 6.49 -14.35 20.44
CA LEU A 241 6.68 -13.04 21.09
C LEU A 241 6.00 -11.90 20.33
N VAL A 242 6.24 -11.79 19.02
CA VAL A 242 5.75 -10.66 18.19
C VAL A 242 4.24 -10.64 17.94
N LYS A 243 3.51 -11.65 18.40
CA LYS A 243 2.04 -11.66 18.42
C LYS A 243 1.45 -10.85 19.57
N ASN A 244 2.26 -10.55 20.59
CA ASN A 244 1.88 -9.78 21.75
C ASN A 244 2.36 -8.34 21.59
N ASP A 245 1.85 -7.46 22.46
CA ASP A 245 2.33 -6.08 22.53
C ASP A 245 3.83 -6.05 22.88
N CYS A 246 4.53 -5.08 22.30
CA CYS A 246 5.95 -4.86 22.55
C CYS A 246 6.10 -4.07 23.86
N ASP A 247 6.30 -4.77 24.96
CA ASP A 247 6.62 -4.22 26.28
C ASP A 247 8.03 -4.59 26.73
N ASP A 248 8.49 -4.02 27.84
CA ASP A 248 9.84 -4.26 28.37
C ASP A 248 10.10 -5.74 28.71
N SER A 249 9.08 -6.48 29.16
CA SER A 249 9.19 -7.91 29.45
C SER A 249 9.39 -8.72 28.20
N SER A 250 8.60 -8.43 27.18
CA SER A 250 8.67 -9.08 25.87
C SER A 250 10.00 -8.76 25.16
N LEU A 251 10.49 -7.52 25.26
CA LEU A 251 11.82 -7.13 24.77
C LEU A 251 12.93 -7.87 25.50
N GLY A 252 12.84 -8.04 26.82
CA GLY A 252 13.80 -8.84 27.60
C GLY A 252 13.82 -10.32 27.18
N ASN A 253 12.66 -10.88 26.80
CA ASN A 253 12.60 -12.23 26.24
C ASN A 253 13.29 -12.32 24.87
N LEU A 254 13.11 -11.32 24.00
CA LEU A 254 13.80 -11.27 22.71
C LEU A 254 15.32 -11.10 22.88
N GLU A 255 15.76 -10.25 23.82
CA GLU A 255 17.16 -10.10 24.21
C GLU A 255 17.73 -11.45 24.67
N GLY A 256 16.99 -12.19 25.51
CA GLY A 256 17.35 -13.54 25.94
C GLY A 256 17.54 -14.48 24.76
N GLN A 257 16.62 -14.53 23.79
CA GLN A 257 16.75 -15.33 22.58
C GLN A 257 18.04 -14.96 21.79
N ALA A 258 18.31 -13.66 21.65
CA ALA A 258 19.49 -13.18 20.93
C ALA A 258 20.80 -13.52 21.65
N LEU A 259 20.83 -13.53 22.99
CA LEU A 259 21.99 -13.92 23.80
C LEU A 259 22.32 -15.41 23.69
N TRP A 260 21.31 -16.28 23.57
CA TRP A 260 21.48 -17.73 23.52
C TRP A 260 21.75 -18.27 22.12
N LEU A 261 21.82 -17.42 21.09
CA LEU A 261 22.19 -17.87 19.73
C LEU A 261 23.59 -18.47 19.69
N SER A 262 23.74 -19.62 19.07
CA SER A 262 25.03 -20.20 18.73
C SER A 262 25.76 -19.34 17.69
N GLU A 263 27.08 -19.50 17.58
CA GLU A 263 27.85 -18.78 16.55
C GLU A 263 27.46 -19.18 15.13
N GLU A 264 26.98 -20.41 14.94
CA GLU A 264 26.45 -20.87 13.65
C GLU A 264 25.16 -20.15 13.28
N GLU A 265 24.22 -20.00 14.23
CA GLU A 265 22.97 -19.26 14.03
C GLU A 265 23.20 -17.76 13.80
N LYS A 266 24.12 -17.14 14.53
CA LYS A 266 24.53 -15.74 14.31
C LYS A 266 25.09 -15.55 12.90
N THR A 267 25.93 -16.47 12.45
CA THR A 267 26.53 -16.45 11.12
C THR A 267 25.45 -16.61 10.03
N LEU A 268 24.51 -17.53 10.24
CA LEU A 268 23.37 -17.76 9.35
C LEU A 268 22.50 -16.50 9.23
N LEU A 269 22.13 -15.90 10.36
CA LEU A 269 21.32 -14.68 10.41
C LEU A 269 22.03 -13.48 9.78
N ALA A 270 23.35 -13.35 9.98
CA ALA A 270 24.12 -12.27 9.36
C ALA A 270 24.17 -12.42 7.83
N ARG A 271 24.39 -13.64 7.35
CA ARG A 271 24.36 -13.94 5.90
C ARG A 271 22.97 -13.68 5.31
N PHE A 272 21.91 -14.09 6.01
CA PHE A 272 20.55 -13.82 5.60
C PHE A 272 20.29 -12.31 5.49
N GLU A 273 20.69 -11.53 6.49
CA GLU A 273 20.53 -10.06 6.45
C GLU A 273 21.23 -9.44 5.24
N GLU A 274 22.46 -9.88 4.93
CA GLU A 274 23.21 -9.43 3.75
C GLU A 274 22.46 -9.74 2.45
N GLN A 275 21.95 -10.96 2.31
CA GLN A 275 21.16 -11.36 1.13
C GLN A 275 19.84 -10.60 1.04
N TYR A 276 19.15 -10.44 2.16
CA TYR A 276 17.91 -9.69 2.27
C TYR A 276 18.12 -8.22 1.82
N ASP A 277 19.09 -7.52 2.41
CA ASP A 277 19.33 -6.10 2.15
C ASP A 277 19.91 -5.85 0.74
N SER A 278 20.66 -6.80 0.17
CA SER A 278 21.19 -6.69 -1.20
C SER A 278 20.20 -7.04 -2.29
N THR A 279 19.19 -7.88 -2.00
CA THR A 279 18.24 -8.39 -2.99
C THR A 279 16.96 -7.57 -3.04
N LEU A 280 16.35 -7.30 -1.88
CA LEU A 280 15.05 -6.66 -1.81
C LEU A 280 15.12 -5.16 -2.07
N CYS A 281 14.19 -4.68 -2.89
CA CYS A 281 13.97 -3.26 -3.13
C CYS A 281 12.63 -2.85 -2.47
N ILE A 282 12.60 -2.88 -1.13
CA ILE A 282 11.46 -2.46 -0.32
C ILE A 282 11.91 -1.50 0.78
N VAL A 283 11.01 -0.63 1.21
CA VAL A 283 11.19 0.19 2.40
C VAL A 283 10.88 -0.68 3.62
N ASN A 284 11.91 -1.01 4.38
CA ASN A 284 11.76 -1.76 5.62
C ASN A 284 11.01 -0.94 6.69
N PRO A 285 10.31 -1.57 7.64
CA PRO A 285 9.59 -0.87 8.71
C PRO A 285 10.52 -0.17 9.73
N THR A 286 11.84 -0.09 9.48
CA THR A 286 12.83 0.55 10.33
C THR A 286 13.08 2.00 9.94
N LYS A 287 13.32 2.91 10.91
CA LYS A 287 13.54 4.35 10.66
C LYS A 287 14.86 4.68 9.91
N LYS A 288 15.84 3.78 9.86
CA LYS A 288 17.07 3.94 9.07
C LYS A 288 16.87 3.69 7.57
N LYS A 289 15.80 4.21 7.03
CA LYS A 289 15.22 3.80 5.74
C LYS A 289 15.98 4.29 4.53
N PHE A 290 16.79 5.32 4.63
CA PHE A 290 17.24 6.09 3.47
C PHE A 290 18.76 6.36 3.47
N GLY A 291 19.59 5.40 3.89
CA GLY A 291 21.03 5.49 3.65
C GLY A 291 21.37 4.96 2.25
N GLU A 292 21.85 5.83 1.36
CA GLU A 292 22.59 5.54 0.11
C GLU A 292 22.10 4.36 -0.75
N THR A 293 20.80 4.25 -1.04
CA THR A 293 20.27 3.16 -1.84
C THR A 293 19.64 3.64 -3.15
N VAL A 294 19.73 2.81 -4.18
CA VAL A 294 19.02 2.96 -5.47
C VAL A 294 17.53 3.19 -5.26
N LEU A 295 16.96 2.59 -4.21
CA LEU A 295 15.55 2.75 -3.85
C LEU A 295 15.23 4.19 -3.44
N GLU A 296 16.14 4.92 -2.80
CA GLU A 296 15.91 6.31 -2.37
C GLU A 296 15.53 7.21 -3.54
N ARG A 297 16.27 7.13 -4.66
CA ARG A 297 15.98 7.90 -5.87
C ARG A 297 14.58 7.59 -6.40
N TYR A 298 14.22 6.30 -6.52
CA TYR A 298 12.92 5.91 -7.03
C TYR A 298 11.79 6.25 -6.06
N TYR A 299 12.02 6.14 -4.77
CA TYR A 299 11.08 6.54 -3.74
C TYR A 299 10.69 8.02 -3.88
N TYR A 300 11.67 8.93 -3.96
CA TYR A 300 11.38 10.36 -4.14
C TYR A 300 10.69 10.66 -5.47
N ASP A 301 11.09 10.01 -6.54
CA ASP A 301 10.41 10.17 -7.84
C ASP A 301 8.94 9.74 -7.77
N LEU A 302 8.64 8.64 -7.10
CA LEU A 302 7.26 8.15 -6.95
C LEU A 302 6.43 9.01 -6.01
N LEU A 303 7.00 9.52 -4.92
CA LEU A 303 6.33 10.50 -4.07
C LEU A 303 6.06 11.81 -4.82
N ARG A 304 6.99 12.23 -5.67
CA ARG A 304 6.78 13.41 -6.54
C ARG A 304 5.66 13.18 -7.53
N ILE A 305 5.55 11.99 -8.13
CA ILE A 305 4.41 11.64 -9.00
C ILE A 305 3.11 11.72 -8.20
N TYR A 306 3.08 11.16 -6.98
CA TYR A 306 1.91 11.25 -6.11
C TYR A 306 1.50 12.69 -5.84
N ALA A 307 2.42 13.53 -5.39
CA ALA A 307 2.15 14.93 -5.12
C ALA A 307 1.66 15.69 -6.36
N ASN A 308 2.31 15.49 -7.51
CA ASN A 308 1.94 16.16 -8.77
C ASN A 308 0.54 15.73 -9.24
N GLU A 309 0.14 14.47 -9.07
CA GLU A 309 -1.19 14.02 -9.44
C GLU A 309 -2.28 14.61 -8.53
N LEU A 310 -1.98 14.85 -7.25
CA LEU A 310 -2.92 15.53 -6.34
C LEU A 310 -3.01 17.04 -6.58
N ASP A 311 -1.97 17.66 -7.14
CA ASP A 311 -1.95 19.09 -7.47
C ASP A 311 -2.69 19.41 -8.80
N ARG A 312 -3.16 18.39 -9.53
CA ARG A 312 -3.90 18.60 -10.79
C ARG A 312 -5.28 19.23 -10.56
N ASN A 313 -5.72 20.01 -11.55
CA ASN A 313 -7.10 20.46 -11.59
C ASN A 313 -8.05 19.24 -11.69
N ASN A 314 -9.11 19.23 -10.89
CA ASN A 314 -10.08 18.15 -10.82
C ASN A 314 -9.42 16.79 -10.47
N ALA A 315 -8.41 16.80 -9.60
CA ALA A 315 -7.88 15.58 -9.04
C ALA A 315 -8.89 14.96 -8.07
N LEU A 316 -8.98 13.65 -8.11
CA LEU A 316 -9.75 12.85 -7.16
C LEU A 316 -8.83 11.82 -6.52
N LEU A 317 -8.88 11.70 -5.20
CA LEU A 317 -8.19 10.66 -4.44
C LEU A 317 -9.20 9.79 -3.71
N LEU A 318 -9.23 8.50 -4.02
CA LEU A 318 -9.96 7.48 -3.25
C LEU A 318 -8.97 6.76 -2.34
N VAL A 319 -9.21 6.76 -1.04
CA VAL A 319 -8.37 6.10 -0.04
C VAL A 319 -9.09 4.90 0.54
N PHE A 320 -8.47 3.72 0.50
CA PHE A 320 -9.00 2.51 1.12
C PHE A 320 -7.93 1.77 1.92
N GLY A 321 -8.27 1.42 3.16
CA GLY A 321 -7.43 0.61 4.04
C GLY A 321 -6.06 1.24 4.37
N PHE A 322 -5.97 2.57 4.39
CA PHE A 322 -4.76 3.33 4.68
C PHE A 322 -4.99 4.25 5.88
N SER A 323 -4.22 4.03 6.94
CA SER A 323 -4.38 4.73 8.23
C SER A 323 -3.71 6.10 8.30
N PHE A 324 -2.93 6.49 7.29
CA PHE A 324 -2.03 7.66 7.31
C PHE A 324 -0.96 7.64 8.42
N ALA A 325 -0.59 6.44 8.89
CA ALA A 325 0.56 6.27 9.77
C ALA A 325 1.89 6.62 9.08
N ASP A 326 1.97 6.43 7.75
CA ASP A 326 3.10 6.91 6.94
C ASP A 326 3.09 8.44 6.89
N GLU A 327 4.09 9.04 7.52
CA GLU A 327 4.20 10.49 7.68
C GLU A 327 4.37 11.21 6.36
N HIS A 328 5.16 10.68 5.43
CA HIS A 328 5.42 11.31 4.14
C HIS A 328 4.17 11.36 3.26
N ILE A 329 3.47 10.24 3.15
CA ILE A 329 2.20 10.17 2.40
C ILE A 329 1.15 11.06 3.05
N ARG A 330 1.05 11.04 4.40
CA ARG A 330 0.12 11.88 5.15
C ARG A 330 0.39 13.38 4.90
N GLU A 331 1.63 13.83 5.06
CA GLU A 331 2.00 15.25 4.87
C GLU A 331 1.75 15.72 3.44
N LEU A 332 2.10 14.92 2.44
CA LEU A 332 1.83 15.25 1.03
C LEU A 332 0.33 15.36 0.77
N THR A 333 -0.48 14.45 1.33
CA THR A 333 -1.93 14.44 1.14
C THR A 333 -2.59 15.64 1.84
N VAL A 334 -2.23 15.91 3.09
CA VAL A 334 -2.75 17.06 3.86
C VAL A 334 -2.36 18.38 3.20
N ARG A 335 -1.11 18.50 2.74
CA ARG A 335 -0.65 19.68 2.01
C ARG A 335 -1.46 19.89 0.73
N ALA A 336 -1.66 18.85 -0.07
CA ALA A 336 -2.45 18.92 -1.30
C ALA A 336 -3.91 19.29 -1.01
N ALA A 337 -4.52 18.69 0.04
CA ALA A 337 -5.87 19.04 0.46
C ALA A 337 -6.04 20.53 0.77
N ARG A 338 -5.05 21.14 1.45
CA ARG A 338 -5.07 22.57 1.81
C ARG A 338 -4.74 23.49 0.64
N SER A 339 -3.84 23.07 -0.26
CA SER A 339 -3.35 23.94 -1.34
C SER A 339 -4.19 23.86 -2.63
N ASN A 340 -4.85 22.73 -2.88
CA ASN A 340 -5.62 22.50 -4.10
C ASN A 340 -7.13 22.39 -3.82
N PRO A 341 -7.90 23.48 -3.91
CA PRO A 341 -9.36 23.46 -3.66
C PRO A 341 -10.14 22.67 -4.71
N LYS A 342 -9.50 22.25 -5.81
CA LYS A 342 -10.12 21.40 -6.86
C LYS A 342 -9.78 19.92 -6.69
N LEU A 343 -9.00 19.56 -5.68
CA LEU A 343 -8.78 18.19 -5.25
C LEU A 343 -9.98 17.76 -4.40
N LEU A 344 -10.48 16.56 -4.63
CA LEU A 344 -11.51 15.95 -3.81
C LEU A 344 -10.96 14.62 -3.27
N ILE A 345 -11.03 14.44 -1.96
CA ILE A 345 -10.50 13.24 -1.28
C ILE A 345 -11.65 12.49 -0.62
N PHE A 346 -11.77 11.19 -0.90
CA PHE A 346 -12.66 10.28 -0.19
C PHE A 346 -11.83 9.27 0.59
N ILE A 347 -12.06 9.19 1.90
CA ILE A 347 -11.33 8.28 2.80
C ILE A 347 -12.32 7.26 3.36
N SER A 348 -12.09 5.98 3.10
CA SER A 348 -12.90 4.89 3.64
C SER A 348 -12.50 4.57 5.07
N CYS A 349 -13.40 4.76 6.02
CA CYS A 349 -13.25 4.36 7.41
C CYS A 349 -13.65 2.89 7.56
N TYR A 350 -12.81 2.06 8.16
CA TYR A 350 -13.14 0.64 8.38
C TYR A 350 -14.29 0.47 9.38
N LYS A 351 -14.30 1.31 10.43
CA LYS A 351 -15.38 1.45 11.41
C LYS A 351 -15.80 2.92 11.51
N ALA A 352 -17.00 3.17 12.01
CA ALA A 352 -17.47 4.54 12.24
C ALA A 352 -16.57 5.32 13.20
N ASP A 353 -16.02 4.66 14.22
CA ASP A 353 -15.13 5.26 15.23
C ASP A 353 -13.77 5.72 14.65
N ASP A 354 -13.33 5.15 13.53
CA ASP A 354 -12.06 5.53 12.88
C ASP A 354 -12.08 6.97 12.33
N ALA A 355 -13.28 7.54 12.17
CA ALA A 355 -13.47 8.89 11.61
C ALA A 355 -12.70 9.97 12.39
N GLY A 356 -12.62 9.85 13.73
CA GLY A 356 -11.93 10.83 14.58
C GLY A 356 -10.44 10.96 14.25
N SER A 357 -9.75 9.85 13.99
CA SER A 357 -8.33 9.89 13.65
C SER A 357 -8.04 10.60 12.31
N TYR A 358 -8.95 10.49 11.35
CA TYR A 358 -8.84 11.22 10.07
C TYR A 358 -9.19 12.70 10.24
N GLU A 359 -10.19 13.03 11.06
CA GLU A 359 -10.53 14.43 11.37
C GLU A 359 -9.37 15.18 12.01
N ASP A 360 -8.59 14.52 12.88
CA ASP A 360 -7.38 15.10 13.50
C ASP A 360 -6.28 15.41 12.47
N HIS A 361 -6.15 14.63 11.40
CA HIS A 361 -5.16 14.86 10.35
C HIS A 361 -5.58 15.94 9.35
N PHE A 362 -6.86 16.03 9.02
CA PHE A 362 -7.38 16.88 7.95
C PHE A 362 -8.18 18.09 8.48
N VAL A 363 -7.76 18.66 9.59
CA VAL A 363 -8.37 19.88 10.15
C VAL A 363 -8.39 20.99 9.08
N ASP A 364 -9.54 21.66 8.94
CA ASP A 364 -9.79 22.75 7.99
C ASP A 364 -9.67 22.34 6.49
N CYS A 365 -9.94 21.08 6.17
CA CYS A 365 -9.95 20.59 4.79
C CYS A 365 -11.37 20.27 4.33
N ASP A 366 -12.08 21.24 3.74
CA ASP A 366 -13.48 21.09 3.29
C ASP A 366 -13.65 20.16 2.09
N ASN A 367 -12.58 19.83 1.39
CA ASN A 367 -12.53 18.96 0.23
C ASN A 367 -12.23 17.48 0.58
N VAL A 368 -12.24 17.14 1.87
CA VAL A 368 -12.10 15.76 2.35
C VAL A 368 -13.46 15.24 2.85
N ILE A 369 -13.82 14.07 2.37
CA ILE A 369 -15.10 13.40 2.68
C ILE A 369 -14.80 12.02 3.22
N LEU A 370 -15.35 11.67 4.38
CA LEU A 370 -15.24 10.35 4.96
C LEU A 370 -16.37 9.44 4.45
N LEU A 371 -16.00 8.26 3.96
CA LEU A 371 -16.93 7.17 3.68
C LEU A 371 -17.02 6.32 4.95
N VAL A 372 -18.13 6.43 5.64
CA VAL A 372 -18.33 5.80 6.95
C VAL A 372 -19.32 4.65 6.79
N PRO A 373 -19.07 3.46 7.34
CA PRO A 373 -20.06 2.40 7.34
C PRO A 373 -21.27 2.76 8.20
N GLU A 374 -22.43 2.21 7.85
CA GLU A 374 -23.61 2.21 8.71
C GLU A 374 -23.27 1.60 10.09
N ASP A 375 -23.96 2.04 11.14
CA ASP A 375 -23.70 1.62 12.50
C ASP A 375 -23.67 0.09 12.66
N GLY A 376 -22.64 -0.40 13.34
CA GLY A 376 -22.43 -1.83 13.57
C GLY A 376 -21.86 -2.59 12.37
N LEU A 377 -21.66 -1.94 11.21
CA LEU A 377 -21.00 -2.52 10.05
C LEU A 377 -19.50 -2.18 10.02
N LYS A 378 -18.79 -2.94 9.18
CA LYS A 378 -17.40 -2.66 8.81
C LYS A 378 -17.34 -2.40 7.30
N LEU A 379 -16.66 -1.35 6.90
CA LEU A 379 -16.39 -1.07 5.49
C LEU A 379 -15.19 -1.89 5.03
N GLY A 380 -15.46 -3.18 4.82
CA GLY A 380 -14.48 -4.09 4.22
C GLY A 380 -14.36 -3.88 2.71
N LEU A 381 -13.43 -4.61 2.09
CA LEU A 381 -13.17 -4.52 0.66
C LEU A 381 -14.38 -4.93 -0.19
N ASP A 382 -15.19 -5.86 0.31
CA ASP A 382 -16.44 -6.33 -0.30
C ASP A 382 -17.49 -5.21 -0.40
N VAL A 383 -17.69 -4.42 0.68
CA VAL A 383 -18.60 -3.27 0.69
C VAL A 383 -18.08 -2.16 -0.21
N PHE A 384 -16.77 -1.90 -0.15
CA PHE A 384 -16.13 -0.90 -1.01
C PHE A 384 -16.28 -1.24 -2.49
N ALA A 385 -16.03 -2.50 -2.88
CA ALA A 385 -16.17 -2.97 -4.25
C ALA A 385 -17.61 -2.84 -4.75
N ARG A 386 -18.59 -3.19 -3.91
CA ARG A 386 -20.02 -2.99 -4.25
C ARG A 386 -20.37 -1.51 -4.42
N GLY A 387 -19.87 -0.64 -3.54
CA GLY A 387 -20.05 0.81 -3.67
C GLY A 387 -19.54 1.35 -4.99
N LEU A 388 -18.34 0.94 -5.40
CA LEU A 388 -17.77 1.31 -6.71
C LEU A 388 -18.61 0.77 -7.88
N SER A 389 -19.13 -0.45 -7.79
CA SER A 389 -19.98 -1.04 -8.84
C SER A 389 -21.28 -0.28 -9.02
N CYS A 390 -21.94 0.13 -7.92
CA CYS A 390 -23.16 0.95 -7.97
C CYS A 390 -22.93 2.34 -8.60
N LEU A 391 -21.69 2.81 -8.67
CA LEU A 391 -21.34 4.08 -9.30
C LEU A 391 -21.09 3.96 -10.81
N SER A 392 -20.83 2.76 -11.30
CA SER A 392 -20.59 2.49 -12.72
C SER A 392 -21.88 2.16 -13.51
N GLU A 393 -22.96 1.88 -12.81
CA GLU A 393 -24.31 1.73 -13.38
C GLU A 393 -25.04 3.09 -13.49
#